data_a0cb2c36b0e3811e954db1778feec1d1
#
_entry.id   a0cb2c36b0e3811e954db1778feec1d1
#
_cell.length_a   1.000
_cell.length_b   1.000
_cell.length_c   1.000
_cell.angle_alpha   90.00
_cell.angle_beta   90.00
_cell.angle_gamma   90.00
#
_symmetry.space_group_name_H-M   'P 1'
#
loop_
_entity.id
_entity.type
_entity.pdbx_description
1 polymer ?
#
loop_
_entity_poly.entity_id
_entity_poly.type
_entity_poly.pdbx_seq_one_letter_code
_entity_poly.pdbx_strand_id
1 'polypeptide(L)'
;MRNLVIDIGNSRVKYGVFLDGELQLESRLERWSASDILALATNHHPENIIYSTVGQELPAEAERELRESYRLFELDQKLPLPFVNAYETPATLGKDRLAAAAGAQHWYPGNNCLIVDAGTCIT
;
A
#
# COMPACT_ATOMS: atom_id res chain seq x y z
N MET A 1 14.48 4.00 9.63
CA MET A 1 13.60 4.51 8.54
C MET A 1 12.15 4.19 8.85
N ARG A 2 11.32 5.19 8.92
CA ARG A 2 9.88 5.03 9.20
C ARG A 2 9.09 5.11 7.90
N ASN A 3 8.29 4.09 7.64
CA ASN A 3 7.46 3.99 6.45
C ASN A 3 5.98 3.92 6.85
N LEU A 4 5.14 4.63 6.12
CA LEU A 4 3.68 4.56 6.23
C LEU A 4 3.14 3.87 4.97
N VAL A 5 2.39 2.80 5.19
CA VAL A 5 1.73 2.03 4.12
C VAL A 5 0.23 2.27 4.22
N ILE A 6 -0.42 2.64 3.12
CA ILE A 6 -1.84 2.99 3.10
C ILE A 6 -2.55 2.21 1.99
N ASP A 7 -3.57 1.46 2.36
CA ASP A 7 -4.45 0.76 1.42
C ASP A 7 -5.83 1.44 1.42
N ILE A 8 -6.11 2.15 0.33
CA ILE A 8 -7.32 2.95 0.17
C ILE A 8 -8.36 2.12 -0.59
N GLY A 9 -9.30 1.55 0.15
CA GLY A 9 -10.46 0.87 -0.40
C GLY A 9 -11.63 1.81 -0.68
N ASN A 10 -12.75 1.27 -1.16
CA ASN A 10 -13.94 2.07 -1.50
C ASN A 10 -14.52 2.83 -0.31
N SER A 11 -14.56 2.24 0.88
CA SER A 11 -15.14 2.84 2.09
C SER A 11 -14.18 2.89 3.27
N ARG A 12 -13.14 2.11 3.24
CA ARG A 12 -12.19 1.93 4.35
C ARG A 12 -10.78 2.22 3.88
N VAL A 13 -9.99 2.74 4.80
CA VAL A 13 -8.54 2.83 4.65
C VAL A 13 -7.90 1.94 5.71
N LYS A 14 -7.02 1.04 5.30
CA LYS A 14 -6.13 0.33 6.20
C LYS A 14 -4.75 0.96 6.12
N TYR A 15 -4.06 1.00 7.22
CA TYR A 15 -2.69 1.51 7.20
C TYR A 15 -1.79 0.80 8.20
N GLY A 16 -0.52 0.78 7.89
CA GLY A 16 0.53 0.25 8.74
C GLY A 16 1.70 1.22 8.85
N VAL A 17 2.24 1.33 10.05
CA VAL A 17 3.47 2.07 10.31
C VAL A 17 4.60 1.10 10.57
N PHE A 18 5.66 1.19 9.80
CA PHE A 18 6.84 0.35 9.91
C PHE A 18 8.02 1.19 10.38
N LEU A 19 8.84 0.63 11.25
CA LEU A 19 10.13 1.18 11.65
C LEU A 19 11.20 0.13 11.38
N ASP A 20 12.16 0.48 10.54
CA ASP A 20 13.29 -0.39 10.16
C ASP A 20 12.85 -1.79 9.64
N GLY A 21 11.73 -1.81 8.92
CA GLY A 21 11.15 -3.02 8.34
C GLY A 21 10.18 -3.78 9.26
N GLU A 22 10.06 -3.40 10.53
CA GLU A 22 9.16 -4.03 11.49
C GLU A 22 7.85 -3.26 11.62
N LEU A 23 6.72 -3.98 11.58
CA LEU A 23 5.39 -3.40 11.78
C LEU A 23 5.22 -2.97 13.23
N GLN A 24 5.03 -1.68 13.45
CA GLN A 24 4.81 -1.08 14.77
C GLN A 24 3.34 -0.86 15.09
N LEU A 25 2.56 -0.53 14.07
CA LEU A 25 1.13 -0.23 14.20
C LEU A 25 0.42 -0.69 12.95
N GLU A 26 -0.71 -1.36 13.13
CA GLU A 26 -1.73 -1.61 12.09
C GLU A 26 -3.06 -1.06 12.59
N SER A 27 -3.76 -0.33 11.73
CA SER A 27 -5.06 0.23 12.06
C SER A 27 -5.88 0.52 10.79
N ARG A 28 -7.11 0.99 10.98
CA ARG A 28 -8.02 1.30 9.90
C ARG A 28 -8.89 2.51 10.20
N LEU A 29 -9.35 3.15 9.13
CA LEU A 29 -10.37 4.19 9.16
C LEU A 29 -11.63 3.63 8.49
N GLU A 30 -12.75 3.59 9.20
CA GLU A 30 -14.02 3.07 8.66
C GLU A 30 -14.67 4.06 7.68
N ARG A 31 -14.43 5.35 7.89
CA ARG A 31 -14.74 6.44 6.97
C ARG A 31 -13.54 7.34 6.89
N TRP A 32 -13.29 7.90 5.75
CA TRP A 32 -12.11 8.73 5.54
C TRP A 32 -12.37 9.88 4.58
N SER A 33 -11.56 10.91 4.72
CA SER A 33 -11.47 12.08 3.86
C SER A 33 -10.00 12.36 3.52
N ALA A 34 -9.76 13.29 2.61
CA ALA A 34 -8.39 13.73 2.31
C ALA A 34 -7.64 14.19 3.57
N SER A 35 -8.32 14.92 4.47
CA SER A 35 -7.71 15.40 5.72
C SER A 35 -7.31 14.28 6.67
N ASP A 36 -8.01 13.15 6.66
CA ASP A 36 -7.64 11.99 7.47
C ASP A 36 -6.32 11.35 6.97
N ILE A 37 -6.14 11.25 5.65
CA ILE A 37 -4.90 10.76 5.06
C ILE A 37 -3.73 11.69 5.38
N LEU A 38 -3.91 13.00 5.26
CA LEU A 38 -2.89 13.98 5.63
C LEU A 38 -2.56 13.90 7.13
N ALA A 39 -3.57 13.69 7.97
CA ALA A 39 -3.38 13.52 9.40
C ALA A 39 -2.56 12.26 9.75
N LEU A 40 -2.72 11.15 9.01
CA LEU A 40 -1.88 9.97 9.19
C LEU A 40 -0.40 10.29 8.98
N ALA A 41 -0.07 11.01 7.90
CA ALA A 41 1.30 11.42 7.64
C ALA A 41 1.84 12.36 8.72
N THR A 42 1.03 13.36 9.10
CA THR A 42 1.43 14.32 10.14
C THR A 42 1.62 13.65 11.51
N ASN A 43 0.76 12.72 11.89
CA ASN A 43 0.83 12.07 13.21
C ASN A 43 1.96 11.05 13.33
N HIS A 44 2.31 10.40 12.23
CA HIS A 44 3.31 9.33 12.25
C HIS A 44 4.69 9.75 11.77
N HIS A 45 4.82 10.93 11.15
CA HIS A 45 6.09 11.48 10.66
C HIS A 45 6.92 10.46 9.85
N PRO A 46 6.38 9.85 8.79
CA PRO A 46 7.13 8.89 7.99
C PRO A 46 8.18 9.59 7.12
N GLU A 47 9.22 8.87 6.75
CA GLU A 47 10.15 9.31 5.70
C GLU A 47 9.62 8.95 4.31
N ASN A 48 8.95 7.80 4.21
CA ASN A 48 8.35 7.33 2.97
C ASN A 48 6.90 6.93 3.21
N ILE A 49 6.08 7.17 2.20
CA ILE A 49 4.69 6.75 2.14
C ILE A 49 4.50 5.94 0.86
N ILE A 50 3.92 4.74 0.99
CA ILE A 50 3.41 3.98 -0.15
C ILE A 50 1.91 3.80 0.03
N TYR A 51 1.15 4.05 -1.04
CA TYR A 51 -0.28 3.85 -1.02
C TYR A 51 -0.77 3.04 -2.22
N SER A 52 -1.86 2.31 -2.03
CA SER A 52 -2.65 1.71 -3.09
C SER A 52 -4.07 2.22 -3.05
N THR A 53 -4.72 2.27 -4.21
CA THR A 53 -6.11 2.67 -4.33
C THR A 53 -6.90 1.62 -5.09
N VAL A 54 -8.13 1.34 -4.62
CA VAL A 54 -9.11 0.52 -5.31
C VAL A 54 -10.42 1.26 -5.34
N GLY A 55 -10.85 1.68 -6.53
CA GLY A 55 -12.13 2.33 -6.78
C GLY A 55 -12.18 3.81 -6.48
N GLN A 56 -11.67 4.28 -5.36
CA GLN A 56 -11.59 5.69 -5.00
C GLN A 56 -10.14 6.16 -5.01
N GLU A 57 -9.86 7.15 -5.83
CA GLU A 57 -8.52 7.74 -5.92
C GLU A 57 -8.22 8.66 -4.73
N LEU A 58 -6.94 8.81 -4.42
CA LEU A 58 -6.49 9.83 -3.50
C LEU A 58 -6.78 11.20 -4.12
N PRO A 59 -7.47 12.12 -3.40
CA PRO A 59 -7.73 13.45 -3.92
C PRO A 59 -6.44 14.16 -4.33
N ALA A 60 -6.44 14.76 -5.53
CA ALA A 60 -5.24 15.34 -6.13
C ALA A 60 -4.55 16.40 -5.25
N GLU A 61 -5.32 17.14 -4.47
CA GLU A 61 -4.80 18.13 -3.52
C GLU A 61 -4.03 17.46 -2.37
N ALA A 62 -4.57 16.39 -1.80
CA ALA A 62 -3.90 15.62 -0.76
C ALA A 62 -2.64 14.93 -1.30
N GLU A 63 -2.72 14.36 -2.51
CA GLU A 63 -1.56 13.75 -3.16
C GLU A 63 -0.43 14.77 -3.36
N ARG A 64 -0.76 15.97 -3.84
CA ARG A 64 0.23 17.05 -4.04
C ARG A 64 0.90 17.42 -2.72
N GLU A 65 0.13 17.66 -1.66
CA GLU A 65 0.65 18.03 -0.34
C GLU A 65 1.57 16.95 0.25
N LEU A 66 1.18 15.68 0.10
CA LEU A 66 2.03 14.56 0.51
C LEU A 66 3.33 14.48 -0.29
N ARG A 67 3.29 14.72 -1.61
CA ARG A 67 4.50 14.72 -2.46
C ARG A 67 5.46 15.85 -2.13
N GLU A 68 4.95 17.00 -1.71
CA GLU A 68 5.77 18.14 -1.30
C GLU A 68 6.53 17.89 0.01
N SER A 69 5.94 17.09 0.91
CA SER A 69 6.46 16.88 2.26
C SER A 69 7.14 15.53 2.48
N TYR A 70 6.81 14.51 1.68
CA TYR A 70 7.25 13.13 1.87
C TYR A 70 7.69 12.49 0.55
N ARG A 71 8.46 11.41 0.64
CA ARG A 71 8.67 10.52 -0.51
C ARG A 71 7.43 9.65 -0.69
N LEU A 72 6.59 10.01 -1.65
CA LEU A 72 5.31 9.35 -1.93
C LEU A 72 5.42 8.41 -3.12
N PHE A 73 4.99 7.17 -2.93
CA PHE A 73 4.93 6.12 -3.94
C PHE A 73 3.49 5.61 -4.08
N GLU A 74 3.02 5.50 -5.31
CA GLU A 74 1.81 4.75 -5.60
C GLU A 74 2.18 3.32 -5.99
N LEU A 75 1.52 2.33 -5.40
CA LEU A 75 1.66 0.95 -5.81
C LEU A 75 0.92 0.75 -7.14
N ASP A 76 1.65 0.71 -8.21
CA ASP A 76 1.16 0.46 -9.55
C ASP A 76 2.12 -0.45 -10.34
N GLN A 77 1.79 -0.70 -11.60
CA GLN A 77 2.59 -1.55 -12.49
C GLN A 77 3.95 -0.93 -12.88
N LYS A 78 4.14 0.36 -12.64
CA LYS A 78 5.37 1.09 -12.99
C LYS A 78 6.38 1.08 -11.85
N LEU A 79 5.92 0.82 -10.62
CA LEU A 79 6.80 0.72 -9.47
C LEU A 79 7.73 -0.50 -9.64
N PRO A 80 9.04 -0.37 -9.44
CA PRO A 80 9.94 -1.52 -9.45
C PRO A 80 9.52 -2.55 -8.39
N LEU A 81 9.24 -3.78 -8.85
CA LEU A 81 8.83 -4.87 -7.99
C LEU A 81 10.04 -5.78 -7.68
N PRO A 82 10.09 -6.44 -6.52
CA PRO A 82 11.16 -7.36 -6.16
C PRO A 82 11.05 -8.73 -6.87
N PHE A 83 10.15 -8.84 -7.85
CA PHE A 83 9.89 -10.05 -8.63
C PHE A 83 9.46 -9.70 -10.05
N VAL A 84 9.50 -10.67 -10.95
CA VAL A 84 8.97 -10.53 -12.30
C VAL A 84 7.47 -10.86 -12.28
N ASN A 85 6.65 -9.92 -12.73
CA ASN A 85 5.22 -10.16 -12.91
C ASN A 85 4.98 -10.92 -14.22
N ALA A 86 4.77 -12.22 -14.12
CA ALA A 86 4.50 -13.11 -15.26
C ALA A 86 3.00 -13.34 -15.50
N TYR A 87 2.13 -12.54 -14.89
CA TYR A 87 0.69 -12.61 -15.14
C TYR A 87 0.41 -12.30 -16.60
N GLU A 88 -0.51 -13.03 -17.24
CA GLU A 88 -0.77 -12.96 -18.69
C GLU A 88 -1.14 -11.54 -19.16
N THR A 89 -1.87 -10.80 -18.32
CA THR A 89 -2.20 -9.39 -18.54
C THR A 89 -1.69 -8.52 -17.37
N PRO A 90 -0.39 -8.22 -17.29
CA PRO A 90 0.21 -7.58 -16.12
C PRO A 90 -0.47 -6.28 -15.69
N ALA A 91 -0.92 -5.49 -16.67
CA ALA A 91 -1.58 -4.20 -16.42
C ALA A 91 -2.96 -4.32 -15.73
N THR A 92 -3.57 -5.51 -15.76
CA THR A 92 -4.89 -5.76 -15.14
C THR A 92 -4.82 -6.50 -13.82
N LEU A 93 -3.61 -6.92 -13.41
CA LEU A 93 -3.43 -7.56 -12.11
C LEU A 93 -3.71 -6.58 -10.98
N GLY A 94 -4.59 -6.97 -10.04
CA GLY A 94 -4.94 -6.14 -8.89
C GLY A 94 -3.72 -5.76 -8.04
N LYS A 95 -3.71 -4.54 -7.54
CA LYS A 95 -2.62 -4.00 -6.70
C LYS A 95 -2.48 -4.77 -5.39
N ASP A 96 -3.57 -5.28 -4.84
CA ASP A 96 -3.61 -6.16 -3.67
C ASP A 96 -2.81 -7.45 -3.88
N ARG A 97 -2.90 -8.05 -5.06
CA ARG A 97 -2.11 -9.24 -5.42
C ARG A 97 -0.63 -8.92 -5.60
N LEU A 98 -0.30 -7.77 -6.15
CA LEU A 98 1.11 -7.31 -6.23
C LEU A 98 1.69 -7.13 -4.83
N ALA A 99 0.96 -6.50 -3.92
CA ALA A 99 1.37 -6.31 -2.53
C ALA A 99 1.55 -7.65 -1.80
N ALA A 100 0.60 -8.58 -1.97
CA ALA A 100 0.67 -9.91 -1.36
C ALA A 100 1.87 -10.71 -1.87
N ALA A 101 2.16 -10.66 -3.17
CA ALA A 101 3.34 -11.30 -3.75
C ALA A 101 4.65 -10.69 -3.24
N ALA A 102 4.72 -9.36 -3.10
CA ALA A 102 5.88 -8.68 -2.52
C ALA A 102 6.10 -9.08 -1.05
N GLY A 103 5.01 -9.17 -0.27
CA GLY A 103 5.06 -9.66 1.11
C GLY A 103 5.55 -11.10 1.21
N ALA A 104 5.04 -12.00 0.37
CA ALA A 104 5.47 -13.39 0.34
C ALA A 104 6.96 -13.52 -0.04
N GLN A 105 7.43 -12.75 -1.01
CA GLN A 105 8.84 -12.70 -1.39
C GLN A 105 9.74 -12.22 -0.23
N HIS A 106 9.26 -11.27 0.55
CA HIS A 106 9.99 -10.75 1.71
C HIS A 106 10.08 -11.78 2.84
N TRP A 107 8.96 -12.44 3.18
CA TRP A 107 8.92 -13.41 4.28
C TRP A 107 9.50 -14.78 3.93
N TYR A 108 9.43 -15.18 2.66
CA TYR A 108 9.85 -16.50 2.19
C TYR A 108 10.75 -16.41 0.95
N PRO A 109 11.89 -15.72 1.02
CA PRO A 109 12.75 -15.51 -0.13
C PRO A 109 13.25 -16.85 -0.70
N GLY A 110 13.17 -16.99 -2.03
CA GLY A 110 13.63 -18.19 -2.72
C GLY A 110 12.71 -19.42 -2.60
N ASN A 111 11.55 -19.28 -1.98
CA ASN A 111 10.58 -20.38 -1.88
C ASN A 111 9.41 -20.21 -2.86
N ASN A 112 8.83 -21.34 -3.26
CA ASN A 112 7.55 -21.33 -3.96
C ASN A 112 6.42 -21.10 -2.94
N CYS A 113 5.59 -20.08 -3.16
CA CYS A 113 4.51 -19.72 -2.27
C CYS A 113 3.17 -19.79 -3.01
N LEU A 114 2.18 -20.40 -2.37
CA LEU A 114 0.78 -20.22 -2.74
C LEU A 114 0.18 -19.18 -1.81
N ILE A 115 -0.34 -18.09 -2.40
CA ILE A 115 -0.94 -16.99 -1.65
C ILE A 115 -2.45 -17.07 -1.82
N VAL A 116 -3.17 -17.14 -0.70
CA VAL A 116 -4.64 -17.14 -0.69
C VAL A 116 -5.11 -15.93 0.11
N ASP A 117 -5.75 -14.99 -0.59
CA ASP A 117 -6.40 -13.83 0.04
C ASP A 117 -7.92 -14.12 0.13
N ALA A 118 -8.40 -14.33 1.33
CA ALA A 118 -9.81 -14.64 1.65
C ALA A 118 -10.47 -13.38 2.23
N GLY A 119 -10.75 -12.42 1.36
CA GLY A 119 -11.47 -11.18 1.69
C GLY A 119 -12.93 -11.23 1.22
N THR A 120 -13.39 -10.15 0.57
CA THR A 120 -14.71 -10.07 -0.09
C THR A 120 -14.81 -11.11 -1.21
N CYS A 121 -13.71 -11.37 -1.92
CA CYS A 121 -13.52 -12.48 -2.84
C CYS A 121 -12.32 -13.32 -2.35
N ILE A 122 -12.27 -14.59 -2.78
CA ILE A 122 -11.10 -15.44 -2.56
C ILE A 122 -10.23 -15.37 -3.83
N THR A 123 -9.00 -14.98 -3.65
CA THR A 123 -8.01 -14.85 -4.73
C THR A 123 -6.71 -15.54 -4.38
#